data_ea8f25fa594706b2a200de1bba3ce12f
#
_entry.id   ea8f25fa594706b2a200de1bba3ce12f
#
_cell.length_a   1.000
_cell.length_b   1.000
_cell.length_c   1.000
_cell.angle_alpha   90.00
_cell.angle_beta   90.00
_cell.angle_gamma   90.00
#
_symmetry.space_group_name_H-M   'P 1'
#
loop_
_entity.id
_entity.type
_entity.pdbx_description
1 polymer ?
#
loop_
_entity_poly.entity_id
_entity_poly.type
_entity_poly.pdbx_seq_one_letter_code
_entity_poly.pdbx_strand_id
1 'polypeptide(L)'
;MFELLLGLLALCLLLAHLARKFDVPFAVPLVLAGMALAFVPGLPEVEFEPELALALFLPPLLQLSAYRTDFPAFKSHLRPILLLAVGAVLFTAFVVAVVAKWLVPELPWGAAIALGAILAPPDAVAAAAVLKDLKPPKQVVTVLEGESLLNDASSLVLYRVAVAATVAGTFDWGQTALAFAGGAIGGAAIGWVVGRLAMRVFVALDDTLHDITASILAGFAAYFAAEAVHASGVIAVVACGFMLGRQQHHIFTARTRLEAKAVWSFVEFVLTSLIFMLIGLQLSGVVERLERYDWTQLGLLALATSVALIVSRFVWMFFIAWVPRRLSRKLRERDPMPPAAHLTIMSWAGMRGVVSMAAALALPAGFPGRDIIVFLAICAIFVTLVVQGTTLGPLIRRLGEVEPDIDGPAPEQMAARRQVASAALEAVEDKLNDPEHGAAAVDLVQEYKERVDEAVALEDGREPEREHAAQRLRLRLEALEAARAKLVVGREEHDVAALTLLTEELDLEEEQIRRELGETA
;
A
#
# COMPACT_ATOMS: atom_id res chain seq x y z
N MET A 1 27.31 -11.89 3.15
CA MET A 1 26.15 -10.98 2.92
C MET A 1 25.18 -11.49 1.86
N PHE A 2 25.64 -11.88 0.66
CA PHE A 2 24.78 -12.37 -0.41
C PHE A 2 24.02 -13.67 -0.04
N GLU A 3 24.72 -14.66 0.56
CA GLU A 3 24.10 -15.92 1.03
C GLU A 3 23.04 -15.67 2.11
N LEU A 4 23.28 -14.72 3.02
CA LEU A 4 22.33 -14.31 4.04
C LEU A 4 21.06 -13.73 3.39
N LEU A 5 21.21 -12.81 2.43
CA LEU A 5 20.06 -12.22 1.74
C LEU A 5 19.23 -13.27 1.00
N LEU A 6 19.87 -14.23 0.32
CA LEU A 6 19.17 -15.34 -0.31
C LEU A 6 18.45 -16.23 0.69
N GLY A 7 19.11 -16.54 1.81
CA GLY A 7 18.52 -17.31 2.92
C GLY A 7 17.30 -16.60 3.53
N LEU A 8 17.40 -15.29 3.76
CA LEU A 8 16.29 -14.47 4.26
C LEU A 8 15.13 -14.44 3.26
N LEU A 9 15.39 -14.26 1.95
CA LEU A 9 14.34 -14.28 0.93
C LEU A 9 13.65 -15.65 0.83
N ALA A 10 14.42 -16.75 0.88
CA ALA A 10 13.84 -18.09 0.89
C ALA A 10 12.97 -18.33 2.14
N LEU A 11 13.42 -17.86 3.30
CA LEU A 11 12.64 -17.92 4.53
C LEU A 11 11.38 -17.03 4.44
N CYS A 12 11.50 -15.82 3.89
CA CYS A 12 10.35 -14.94 3.66
C CYS A 12 9.28 -15.61 2.77
N LEU A 13 9.70 -16.28 1.69
CA LEU A 13 8.79 -17.01 0.80
C LEU A 13 8.07 -18.14 1.55
N LEU A 14 8.81 -18.95 2.33
CA LEU A 14 8.24 -20.02 3.14
C LEU A 14 7.23 -19.48 4.16
N LEU A 15 7.59 -18.42 4.88
CA LEU A 15 6.73 -17.81 5.90
C LEU A 15 5.50 -17.16 5.30
N ALA A 16 5.61 -16.51 4.14
CA ALA A 16 4.47 -15.96 3.43
C ALA A 16 3.50 -17.06 2.97
N HIS A 17 4.02 -18.21 2.50
CA HIS A 17 3.19 -19.37 2.18
C HIS A 17 2.47 -19.93 3.41
N LEU A 18 3.17 -20.08 4.54
CA LEU A 18 2.58 -20.53 5.79
C LEU A 18 1.55 -19.55 6.35
N ALA A 19 1.82 -18.25 6.26
CA ALA A 19 0.90 -17.19 6.68
C ALA A 19 -0.45 -17.32 5.95
N ARG A 20 -0.41 -17.52 4.63
CA ARG A 20 -1.60 -17.75 3.80
C ARG A 20 -2.38 -18.99 4.22
N LYS A 21 -1.67 -20.08 4.54
CA LYS A 21 -2.28 -21.35 4.98
C LYS A 21 -2.99 -21.25 6.34
N PHE A 22 -2.51 -20.38 7.23
CA PHE A 22 -3.06 -20.19 8.58
C PHE A 22 -3.95 -18.96 8.72
N ASP A 23 -4.27 -18.27 7.62
CA ASP A 23 -5.07 -17.03 7.60
C ASP A 23 -4.51 -15.94 8.56
N VAL A 24 -3.18 -15.79 8.56
CA VAL A 24 -2.46 -14.81 9.37
C VAL A 24 -1.83 -13.75 8.45
N PRO A 25 -1.89 -12.44 8.82
CA PRO A 25 -1.21 -11.40 8.05
C PRO A 25 0.27 -11.72 7.86
N PHE A 26 0.76 -11.70 6.62
CA PHE A 26 2.11 -12.18 6.29
C PHE A 26 3.25 -11.41 7.00
N ALA A 27 3.01 -10.14 7.38
CA ALA A 27 3.96 -9.34 8.14
C ALA A 27 4.26 -9.92 9.54
N VAL A 28 3.27 -10.56 10.18
CA VAL A 28 3.40 -11.11 11.54
C VAL A 28 4.47 -12.20 11.63
N PRO A 29 4.39 -13.30 10.85
CA PRO A 29 5.42 -14.34 10.92
C PRO A 29 6.79 -13.86 10.47
N LEU A 30 6.89 -12.85 9.60
CA LEU A 30 8.16 -12.30 9.16
C LEU A 30 8.87 -11.54 10.28
N VAL A 31 8.16 -10.67 11.00
CA VAL A 31 8.71 -9.95 12.16
C VAL A 31 9.10 -10.92 13.27
N LEU A 32 8.24 -11.91 13.58
CA LEU A 32 8.54 -12.94 14.60
C LEU A 32 9.77 -13.77 14.25
N ALA A 33 9.89 -14.18 12.99
CA ALA A 33 11.07 -14.94 12.53
C ALA A 33 12.34 -14.08 12.57
N GLY A 34 12.26 -12.81 12.16
CA GLY A 34 13.35 -11.86 12.30
C GLY A 34 13.80 -11.71 13.76
N MET A 35 12.85 -11.54 14.69
CA MET A 35 13.14 -11.51 16.13
C MET A 35 13.78 -12.81 16.65
N ALA A 36 13.29 -13.96 16.20
CA ALA A 36 13.89 -15.24 16.58
C ALA A 36 15.30 -15.41 16.02
N LEU A 37 15.53 -15.02 14.77
CA LEU A 37 16.85 -15.04 14.15
C LEU A 37 17.85 -14.07 14.82
N ALA A 38 17.38 -12.95 15.37
CA ALA A 38 18.22 -11.98 16.09
C ALA A 38 19.00 -12.61 17.26
N PHE A 39 18.50 -13.70 17.85
CA PHE A 39 19.15 -14.40 18.96
C PHE A 39 19.92 -15.66 18.54
N VAL A 40 20.06 -15.94 17.23
CA VAL A 40 20.82 -17.07 16.74
C VAL A 40 22.32 -16.73 16.73
N PRO A 41 23.16 -17.44 17.51
CA PRO A 41 24.60 -17.15 17.55
C PRO A 41 25.27 -17.37 16.18
N GLY A 42 26.12 -16.43 15.79
CA GLY A 42 26.91 -16.54 14.55
C GLY A 42 26.24 -15.97 13.30
N LEU A 43 25.03 -15.43 13.40
CA LEU A 43 24.49 -14.59 12.33
C LEU A 43 25.22 -13.23 12.31
N PRO A 44 25.67 -12.75 11.14
CA PRO A 44 26.28 -11.43 11.05
C PRO A 44 25.24 -10.36 11.39
N GLU A 45 25.65 -9.39 12.20
CA GLU A 45 24.84 -8.20 12.43
C GLU A 45 24.62 -7.47 11.11
N VAL A 46 23.35 -7.33 10.73
CA VAL A 46 22.98 -6.56 9.55
C VAL A 46 22.85 -5.10 9.97
N GLU A 47 23.96 -4.39 9.96
CA GLU A 47 23.95 -2.94 10.12
C GLU A 47 23.45 -2.31 8.81
N PHE A 48 22.22 -1.84 8.83
CA PHE A 48 21.71 -0.99 7.75
C PHE A 48 21.98 0.47 8.10
N GLU A 49 22.67 1.16 7.19
CA GLU A 49 22.69 2.63 7.25
C GLU A 49 21.23 3.12 7.10
N PRO A 50 20.71 3.84 8.10
CA PRO A 50 19.29 4.23 8.13
C PRO A 50 18.86 5.05 6.92
N GLU A 51 19.76 5.90 6.42
CA GLU A 51 19.51 6.73 5.24
C GLU A 51 19.37 5.89 3.97
N LEU A 52 20.18 4.84 3.82
CA LEU A 52 20.07 3.88 2.72
C LEU A 52 18.79 3.05 2.81
N ALA A 53 18.40 2.66 4.02
CA ALA A 53 17.14 1.95 4.23
C ALA A 53 15.93 2.79 3.78
N LEU A 54 15.86 4.06 4.23
CA LEU A 54 14.81 4.98 3.80
C LEU A 54 14.83 5.19 2.28
N ALA A 55 16.02 5.45 1.71
CA ALA A 55 16.17 5.72 0.29
C ALA A 55 15.87 4.50 -0.60
N LEU A 56 16.09 3.28 -0.12
CA LEU A 56 15.83 2.05 -0.89
C LEU A 56 14.36 1.62 -0.85
N PHE A 57 13.75 1.66 0.33
CA PHE A 57 12.42 1.06 0.53
C PHE A 57 11.27 2.05 0.33
N LEU A 58 11.42 3.33 0.76
CA LEU A 58 10.31 4.28 0.69
C LEU A 58 9.90 4.63 -0.74
N PRO A 59 10.81 5.02 -1.66
CA PRO A 59 10.38 5.49 -2.97
C PRO A 59 9.54 4.48 -3.75
N PRO A 60 9.92 3.19 -3.89
CA PRO A 60 9.09 2.25 -4.63
C PRO A 60 7.74 1.97 -3.96
N LEU A 61 7.71 1.79 -2.63
CA LEU A 61 6.48 1.46 -1.91
C LEU A 61 5.47 2.62 -1.95
N LEU A 62 5.93 3.85 -1.68
CA LEU A 62 5.09 5.04 -1.73
C LEU A 62 4.62 5.37 -3.15
N GLN A 63 5.50 5.21 -4.14
CA GLN A 63 5.13 5.41 -5.53
C GLN A 63 4.06 4.43 -5.97
N LEU A 64 4.20 3.15 -5.64
CA LEU A 64 3.22 2.13 -5.99
C LEU A 64 1.86 2.40 -5.34
N SER A 65 1.87 2.78 -4.06
CA SER A 65 0.65 3.15 -3.34
C SER A 65 -0.03 4.37 -3.97
N ALA A 66 0.74 5.42 -4.28
CA ALA A 66 0.23 6.62 -4.95
C ALA A 66 -0.27 6.34 -6.39
N TYR A 67 0.42 5.47 -7.12
CA TYR A 67 0.07 5.06 -8.48
C TYR A 67 -1.27 4.30 -8.53
N ARG A 68 -1.53 3.45 -7.53
CA ARG A 68 -2.76 2.65 -7.43
C ARG A 68 -3.95 3.42 -6.87
N THR A 69 -3.71 4.56 -6.23
CA THR A 69 -4.77 5.32 -5.54
C THR A 69 -5.77 5.90 -6.54
N ASP A 70 -7.05 5.64 -6.28
CA ASP A 70 -8.16 6.29 -6.99
C ASP A 70 -8.20 7.78 -6.64
N PHE A 71 -7.66 8.62 -7.53
CA PHE A 71 -7.55 10.07 -7.30
C PHE A 71 -8.91 10.78 -7.15
N PRO A 72 -9.97 10.49 -7.92
CA PRO A 72 -11.32 10.98 -7.67
C PRO A 72 -11.84 10.66 -6.26
N ALA A 73 -11.74 9.40 -5.83
CA ALA A 73 -12.14 8.98 -4.50
C ALA A 73 -11.27 9.63 -3.41
N PHE A 74 -9.96 9.70 -3.59
CA PHE A 74 -9.04 10.44 -2.70
C PHE A 74 -9.45 11.91 -2.56
N LYS A 75 -9.72 12.60 -3.68
CA LYS A 75 -10.12 14.00 -3.68
C LYS A 75 -11.46 14.22 -2.98
N SER A 76 -12.41 13.32 -3.12
CA SER A 76 -13.73 13.42 -2.46
C SER A 76 -13.61 13.26 -0.94
N HIS A 77 -12.62 12.50 -0.46
CA HIS A 77 -12.34 12.27 0.97
C HIS A 77 -11.13 13.06 1.49
N LEU A 78 -10.68 14.09 0.77
CA LEU A 78 -9.48 14.86 1.14
C LEU A 78 -9.54 15.44 2.56
N ARG A 79 -10.72 15.88 3.00
CA ARG A 79 -10.90 16.43 4.35
C ARG A 79 -10.61 15.42 5.47
N PRO A 80 -11.26 14.26 5.56
CA PRO A 80 -10.89 13.25 6.55
C PRO A 80 -9.45 12.79 6.41
N ILE A 81 -8.94 12.60 5.19
CA ILE A 81 -7.56 12.21 4.92
C ILE A 81 -6.57 13.23 5.53
N LEU A 82 -6.72 14.53 5.28
CA LEU A 82 -5.83 15.55 5.85
C LEU A 82 -5.95 15.66 7.38
N LEU A 83 -7.15 15.52 7.94
CA LEU A 83 -7.34 15.51 9.39
C LEU A 83 -6.66 14.32 10.06
N LEU A 84 -6.55 13.20 9.36
CA LEU A 84 -5.83 12.01 9.84
C LEU A 84 -4.34 12.14 9.57
N ALA A 85 -3.94 12.45 8.35
CA ALA A 85 -2.53 12.50 7.96
C ALA A 85 -1.72 13.59 8.69
N VAL A 86 -2.34 14.70 9.07
CA VAL A 86 -1.67 15.77 9.80
C VAL A 86 -2.16 15.83 11.24
N GLY A 87 -3.47 15.89 11.45
CA GLY A 87 -4.05 16.08 12.79
C GLY A 87 -3.82 14.89 13.71
N ALA A 88 -4.07 13.66 13.23
CA ALA A 88 -3.83 12.46 14.04
C ALA A 88 -2.34 12.26 14.32
N VAL A 89 -1.47 12.57 13.36
CA VAL A 89 -0.01 12.50 13.55
C VAL A 89 0.43 13.44 14.66
N LEU A 90 0.04 14.70 14.62
CA LEU A 90 0.40 15.69 15.65
C LEU A 90 -0.18 15.32 17.02
N PHE A 91 -1.45 14.92 17.06
CA PHE A 91 -2.11 14.53 18.30
C PHE A 91 -1.47 13.28 18.92
N THR A 92 -1.25 12.24 18.12
CA THR A 92 -0.63 11.00 18.59
C THR A 92 0.81 11.24 19.04
N ALA A 93 1.58 12.03 18.26
CA ALA A 93 2.93 12.40 18.63
C ALA A 93 2.98 13.14 19.98
N PHE A 94 2.06 14.06 20.20
CA PHE A 94 1.94 14.77 21.48
C PHE A 94 1.59 13.84 22.64
N VAL A 95 0.58 12.97 22.48
CA VAL A 95 0.16 12.02 23.52
C VAL A 95 1.28 11.06 23.89
N VAL A 96 1.95 10.48 22.88
CA VAL A 96 3.10 9.59 23.10
C VAL A 96 4.25 10.34 23.76
N ALA A 97 4.55 11.57 23.36
CA ALA A 97 5.59 12.39 23.98
C ALA A 97 5.30 12.66 25.46
N VAL A 98 4.05 13.00 25.80
CA VAL A 98 3.63 13.21 27.20
C VAL A 98 3.79 11.94 28.03
N VAL A 99 3.35 10.80 27.52
CA VAL A 99 3.48 9.50 28.21
C VAL A 99 4.94 9.12 28.38
N ALA A 100 5.75 9.25 27.34
CA ALA A 100 7.19 8.98 27.40
C ALA A 100 7.90 9.89 28.40
N LYS A 101 7.59 11.18 28.42
CA LYS A 101 8.14 12.15 29.37
C LYS A 101 7.71 11.89 30.81
N TRP A 102 6.48 11.43 31.00
CA TRP A 102 5.98 11.06 32.33
C TRP A 102 6.69 9.82 32.91
N LEU A 103 6.96 8.84 32.05
CA LEU A 103 7.61 7.59 32.45
C LEU A 103 9.14 7.70 32.50
N VAL A 104 9.73 8.56 31.68
CA VAL A 104 11.18 8.84 31.62
C VAL A 104 11.38 10.35 31.76
N PRO A 105 11.36 10.89 33.00
CA PRO A 105 11.47 12.33 33.24
C PRO A 105 12.77 12.97 32.73
N GLU A 106 13.83 12.19 32.57
CA GLU A 106 15.13 12.66 32.07
C GLU A 106 15.14 12.86 30.56
N LEU A 107 14.20 12.26 29.82
CA LEU A 107 14.13 12.37 28.35
C LEU A 107 13.78 13.82 27.94
N PRO A 108 14.59 14.51 27.13
CA PRO A 108 14.27 15.86 26.64
C PRO A 108 12.95 15.87 25.87
N TRP A 109 12.18 16.97 25.93
CA TRP A 109 10.92 17.10 25.20
C TRP A 109 11.07 16.87 23.69
N GLY A 110 12.16 17.35 23.07
CA GLY A 110 12.41 17.12 21.66
C GLY A 110 12.58 15.64 21.34
N ALA A 111 13.29 14.88 22.20
CA ALA A 111 13.45 13.45 22.04
C ALA A 111 12.13 12.69 22.25
N ALA A 112 11.29 13.12 23.21
CA ALA A 112 9.96 12.56 23.41
C ALA A 112 9.03 12.82 22.21
N ILE A 113 9.08 14.04 21.63
CA ILE A 113 8.33 14.37 20.42
C ILE A 113 8.87 13.59 19.20
N ALA A 114 10.19 13.38 19.11
CA ALA A 114 10.77 12.54 18.06
C ALA A 114 10.24 11.10 18.14
N LEU A 115 10.19 10.49 19.34
CA LEU A 115 9.55 9.19 19.55
C LEU A 115 8.09 9.22 19.10
N GLY A 116 7.33 10.24 19.53
CA GLY A 116 5.94 10.39 19.13
C GLY A 116 5.77 10.52 17.62
N ALA A 117 6.63 11.29 16.95
CA ALA A 117 6.62 11.44 15.50
C ALA A 117 6.96 10.11 14.78
N ILE A 118 7.93 9.36 15.27
CA ILE A 118 8.30 8.03 14.75
C ILE A 118 7.13 7.05 14.81
N LEU A 119 6.36 7.09 15.90
CA LEU A 119 5.28 6.14 16.15
C LEU A 119 3.91 6.61 15.61
N ALA A 120 3.76 7.88 15.26
CA ALA A 120 2.46 8.42 14.86
C ALA A 120 1.91 7.84 13.54
N PRO A 121 2.68 7.67 12.45
CA PRO A 121 2.11 7.26 11.18
C PRO A 121 1.71 5.78 11.18
N PRO A 122 0.45 5.44 10.84
CA PRO A 122 0.07 4.07 10.56
C PRO A 122 0.57 3.62 9.19
N ASP A 123 0.84 2.33 9.06
CA ASP A 123 1.27 1.68 7.82
C ASP A 123 0.08 1.07 7.08
N ALA A 124 -0.21 1.58 5.88
CA ALA A 124 -1.29 1.04 5.06
C ALA A 124 -0.96 -0.34 4.49
N VAL A 125 0.31 -0.67 4.24
CA VAL A 125 0.68 -1.96 3.64
C VAL A 125 0.30 -3.10 4.58
N ALA A 126 0.60 -2.95 5.88
CA ALA A 126 0.19 -3.92 6.89
C ALA A 126 -1.35 -4.01 7.02
N ALA A 127 -2.05 -2.87 7.00
CA ALA A 127 -3.51 -2.85 7.05
C ALA A 127 -4.14 -3.44 5.79
N ALA A 128 -3.67 -3.07 4.60
CA ALA A 128 -4.17 -3.56 3.33
C ALA A 128 -4.04 -5.08 3.20
N ALA A 129 -2.95 -5.66 3.70
CA ALA A 129 -2.75 -7.11 3.71
C ALA A 129 -3.84 -7.87 4.47
N VAL A 130 -4.37 -7.28 5.57
CA VAL A 130 -5.47 -7.86 6.36
C VAL A 130 -6.83 -7.57 5.71
N LEU A 131 -7.00 -6.37 5.16
CA LEU A 131 -8.28 -5.91 4.60
C LEU A 131 -8.60 -6.54 3.24
N LYS A 132 -7.58 -6.96 2.49
CA LYS A 132 -7.73 -7.50 1.13
C LYS A 132 -8.71 -8.68 1.05
N ASP A 133 -8.65 -9.58 2.03
CA ASP A 133 -9.45 -10.81 2.04
C ASP A 133 -10.83 -10.62 2.72
N LEU A 134 -11.07 -9.45 3.36
CA LEU A 134 -12.25 -9.17 4.16
C LEU A 134 -13.27 -8.26 3.48
N LYS A 135 -12.95 -7.72 2.29
CA LYS A 135 -13.80 -6.81 1.51
C LYS A 135 -14.51 -5.75 2.38
N PRO A 136 -13.78 -4.91 3.12
CA PRO A 136 -14.39 -3.87 3.93
C PRO A 136 -14.99 -2.78 3.03
N PRO A 137 -15.87 -1.89 3.57
CA PRO A 137 -16.45 -0.80 2.80
C PRO A 137 -15.39 0.05 2.09
N LYS A 138 -15.58 0.33 0.81
CA LYS A 138 -14.64 1.08 -0.05
C LYS A 138 -14.18 2.40 0.57
N GLN A 139 -15.08 3.10 1.27
CA GLN A 139 -14.77 4.36 1.95
C GLN A 139 -13.69 4.17 3.02
N VAL A 140 -13.73 3.07 3.78
CA VAL A 140 -12.72 2.77 4.82
C VAL A 140 -11.35 2.56 4.18
N VAL A 141 -11.29 1.79 3.09
CA VAL A 141 -10.04 1.54 2.34
C VAL A 141 -9.47 2.84 1.79
N THR A 142 -10.29 3.63 1.07
CA THR A 142 -9.86 4.90 0.46
C THR A 142 -9.30 5.88 1.49
N VAL A 143 -9.94 5.98 2.67
CA VAL A 143 -9.47 6.89 3.73
C VAL A 143 -8.17 6.39 4.35
N LEU A 144 -8.03 5.08 4.61
CA LEU A 144 -6.81 4.50 5.17
C LEU A 144 -5.61 4.60 4.21
N GLU A 145 -5.82 4.28 2.94
CA GLU A 145 -4.77 4.43 1.91
C GLU A 145 -4.38 5.89 1.73
N GLY A 146 -5.36 6.79 1.65
CA GLY A 146 -5.11 8.22 1.52
C GLY A 146 -4.41 8.83 2.74
N GLU A 147 -4.76 8.37 3.95
CA GLU A 147 -4.08 8.76 5.18
C GLU A 147 -2.60 8.37 5.12
N SER A 148 -2.31 7.11 4.80
CA SER A 148 -0.95 6.58 4.80
C SER A 148 -0.03 7.27 3.79
N LEU A 149 -0.55 7.69 2.64
CA LEU A 149 0.25 8.43 1.65
C LEU A 149 0.79 9.77 2.16
N LEU A 150 0.06 10.43 3.05
CA LEU A 150 0.40 11.78 3.52
C LEU A 150 0.93 11.81 4.95
N ASN A 151 0.59 10.83 5.79
CA ASN A 151 1.01 10.79 7.20
C ASN A 151 2.52 10.61 7.36
N ASP A 152 3.15 9.81 6.47
CA ASP A 152 4.59 9.57 6.49
C ASP A 152 5.35 10.88 6.27
N ALA A 153 4.88 11.70 5.32
CA ALA A 153 5.45 13.01 5.09
C ALA A 153 5.30 13.93 6.31
N SER A 154 4.11 13.98 6.91
CA SER A 154 3.84 14.81 8.11
C SER A 154 4.68 14.37 9.30
N SER A 155 4.80 13.08 9.48
CA SER A 155 5.57 12.44 10.54
C SER A 155 7.08 12.70 10.40
N LEU A 156 7.64 12.47 9.22
CA LEU A 156 9.07 12.69 8.97
C LEU A 156 9.47 14.16 9.10
N VAL A 157 8.59 15.08 8.73
CA VAL A 157 8.87 16.50 8.96
C VAL A 157 8.86 16.81 10.46
N LEU A 158 7.85 16.35 11.21
CA LEU A 158 7.80 16.51 12.67
C LEU A 158 9.04 15.89 13.33
N TYR A 159 9.44 14.69 12.89
CA TYR A 159 10.63 14.00 13.32
C TYR A 159 11.90 14.84 13.09
N ARG A 160 12.14 15.33 11.86
CA ARG A 160 13.30 16.16 11.54
C ARG A 160 13.38 17.40 12.42
N VAL A 161 12.24 18.06 12.62
CA VAL A 161 12.13 19.22 13.50
C VAL A 161 12.46 18.89 14.95
N ALA A 162 11.89 17.81 15.47
CA ALA A 162 12.13 17.38 16.85
C ALA A 162 13.60 17.00 17.07
N VAL A 163 14.23 16.30 16.11
CA VAL A 163 15.65 15.97 16.14
C VAL A 163 16.50 17.22 16.10
N ALA A 164 16.26 18.13 15.16
CA ALA A 164 17.01 19.39 15.02
C ALA A 164 16.89 20.25 16.29
N ALA A 165 15.69 20.40 16.85
CA ALA A 165 15.46 21.13 18.10
C ALA A 165 16.20 20.51 19.30
N THR A 166 16.27 19.18 19.36
CA THR A 166 16.97 18.45 20.43
C THR A 166 18.48 18.66 20.35
N VAL A 167 19.03 18.61 19.11
CA VAL A 167 20.47 18.79 18.87
C VAL A 167 20.89 20.25 19.05
N ALA A 168 20.10 21.20 18.54
CA ALA A 168 20.39 22.64 18.63
C ALA A 168 20.09 23.25 20.02
N GLY A 169 19.28 22.59 20.84
CA GLY A 169 18.82 23.11 22.14
C GLY A 169 17.88 24.31 22.04
N THR A 170 17.47 24.72 20.84
CA THR A 170 16.55 25.85 20.59
C THR A 170 15.47 25.42 19.62
N PHE A 171 14.27 25.98 19.79
CA PHE A 171 13.12 25.70 18.95
C PHE A 171 12.48 27.00 18.45
N ASP A 172 12.41 27.15 17.14
CA ASP A 172 11.73 28.29 16.49
C ASP A 172 10.52 27.81 15.69
N TRP A 173 9.33 28.15 16.18
CA TRP A 173 8.06 27.78 15.54
C TRP A 173 7.90 28.35 14.13
N GLY A 174 8.40 29.58 13.89
CA GLY A 174 8.28 30.26 12.61
C GLY A 174 9.12 29.59 11.53
N GLN A 175 10.38 29.32 11.84
CA GLN A 175 11.29 28.63 10.93
C GLN A 175 10.82 27.19 10.66
N THR A 176 10.34 26.53 11.69
CA THR A 176 9.79 25.16 11.59
C THR A 176 8.58 25.08 10.65
N ALA A 177 7.60 25.97 10.84
CA ALA A 177 6.42 26.02 9.97
C ALA A 177 6.77 26.35 8.52
N LEU A 178 7.74 27.26 8.33
CA LEU A 178 8.21 27.64 7.00
C LEU A 178 8.95 26.49 6.31
N ALA A 179 9.81 25.78 7.03
CA ALA A 179 10.52 24.60 6.54
C ALA A 179 9.54 23.45 6.18
N PHE A 180 8.52 23.24 7.01
CA PHE A 180 7.46 22.27 6.74
C PHE A 180 6.71 22.61 5.45
N ALA A 181 6.19 23.84 5.34
CA ALA A 181 5.45 24.27 4.17
C ALA A 181 6.33 24.30 2.90
N GLY A 182 7.54 24.81 3.03
CA GLY A 182 8.52 24.85 1.92
C GLY A 182 8.92 23.46 1.45
N GLY A 183 9.20 22.55 2.37
CA GLY A 183 9.51 21.14 2.07
C GLY A 183 8.36 20.43 1.37
N ALA A 184 7.13 20.64 1.82
CA ALA A 184 5.94 20.04 1.23
C ALA A 184 5.66 20.57 -0.18
N ILE A 185 5.64 21.89 -0.34
CA ILE A 185 5.38 22.55 -1.64
C ILE A 185 6.52 22.24 -2.63
N GLY A 186 7.76 22.33 -2.18
CA GLY A 186 8.94 22.00 -2.99
C GLY A 186 8.93 20.54 -3.43
N GLY A 187 8.65 19.61 -2.52
CA GLY A 187 8.51 18.20 -2.83
C GLY A 187 7.42 17.94 -3.87
N ALA A 188 6.22 18.49 -3.68
CA ALA A 188 5.13 18.36 -4.63
C ALA A 188 5.46 18.91 -6.02
N ALA A 189 6.13 20.07 -6.08
CA ALA A 189 6.55 20.68 -7.34
C ALA A 189 7.60 19.81 -8.06
N ILE A 190 8.60 19.32 -7.34
CA ILE A 190 9.64 18.44 -7.91
C ILE A 190 9.04 17.13 -8.39
N GLY A 191 8.19 16.49 -7.57
CA GLY A 191 7.49 15.25 -7.98
C GLY A 191 6.63 15.44 -9.23
N TRP A 192 5.95 16.59 -9.34
CA TRP A 192 5.21 16.94 -10.54
C TRP A 192 6.11 17.09 -11.77
N VAL A 193 7.25 17.78 -11.63
CA VAL A 193 8.23 17.97 -12.72
C VAL A 193 8.80 16.62 -13.15
N VAL A 194 9.26 15.81 -12.20
CA VAL A 194 9.82 14.47 -12.48
C VAL A 194 8.77 13.57 -13.15
N GLY A 195 7.54 13.53 -12.62
CA GLY A 195 6.45 12.77 -13.25
C GLY A 195 6.15 13.24 -14.68
N ARG A 196 6.18 14.56 -14.92
CA ARG A 196 6.01 15.11 -16.27
C ARG A 196 7.15 14.73 -17.23
N LEU A 197 8.38 14.70 -16.73
CA LEU A 197 9.54 14.25 -17.51
C LEU A 197 9.46 12.73 -17.79
N ALA A 198 9.12 11.94 -16.78
CA ALA A 198 8.95 10.50 -16.93
C ALA A 198 7.90 10.15 -18.01
N MET A 199 6.77 10.86 -18.05
CA MET A 199 5.77 10.67 -19.10
C MET A 199 6.31 10.93 -20.50
N ARG A 200 7.20 11.92 -20.68
CA ARG A 200 7.85 12.17 -21.99
C ARG A 200 8.83 11.05 -22.35
N VAL A 201 9.50 10.50 -21.35
CA VAL A 201 10.42 9.37 -21.53
C VAL A 201 9.63 8.14 -21.98
N PHE A 202 8.50 7.81 -21.34
CA PHE A 202 7.66 6.66 -21.71
C PHE A 202 7.18 6.74 -23.17
N VAL A 203 6.69 7.90 -23.58
CA VAL A 203 6.27 8.11 -25.00
C VAL A 203 7.44 7.93 -25.97
N ALA A 204 8.68 8.19 -25.56
CA ALA A 204 9.86 8.09 -26.39
C ALA A 204 10.47 6.68 -26.42
N LEU A 205 10.25 5.86 -25.39
CA LEU A 205 10.87 4.52 -25.27
C LEU A 205 10.11 3.45 -26.06
N ASP A 206 8.78 3.51 -26.07
CA ASP A 206 7.85 2.59 -26.79
C ASP A 206 8.22 1.10 -26.62
N ASP A 207 8.68 0.72 -25.42
CA ASP A 207 9.07 -0.63 -25.04
C ASP A 207 8.67 -0.93 -23.59
N THR A 208 8.00 -2.08 -23.38
CA THR A 208 7.42 -2.45 -22.08
C THR A 208 8.45 -2.56 -20.96
N LEU A 209 9.61 -3.19 -21.22
CA LEU A 209 10.64 -3.35 -20.17
C LEU A 209 11.30 -2.02 -19.82
N HIS A 210 11.53 -1.18 -20.82
CA HIS A 210 12.07 0.16 -20.62
C HIS A 210 11.07 1.04 -19.84
N ASP A 211 9.77 0.95 -20.15
CA ASP A 211 8.72 1.67 -19.43
C ASP A 211 8.64 1.26 -17.95
N ILE A 212 8.66 -0.05 -17.67
CA ILE A 212 8.63 -0.56 -16.30
C ILE A 212 9.87 -0.10 -15.54
N THR A 213 11.06 -0.22 -16.14
CA THR A 213 12.32 0.22 -15.53
C THR A 213 12.31 1.72 -15.28
N ALA A 214 11.90 2.52 -16.25
CA ALA A 214 11.79 3.96 -16.10
C ALA A 214 10.74 4.36 -15.04
N SER A 215 9.66 3.58 -14.88
CA SER A 215 8.67 3.81 -13.82
C SER A 215 9.28 3.65 -12.42
N ILE A 216 10.12 2.64 -12.21
CA ILE A 216 10.84 2.44 -10.95
C ILE A 216 11.83 3.59 -10.70
N LEU A 217 12.62 3.93 -11.71
CA LEU A 217 13.61 5.00 -11.63
C LEU A 217 12.97 6.38 -11.38
N ALA A 218 11.76 6.63 -11.86
CA ALA A 218 11.06 7.89 -11.66
C ALA A 218 10.79 8.17 -10.17
N GLY A 219 10.46 7.17 -9.36
CA GLY A 219 10.29 7.32 -7.91
C GLY A 219 11.59 7.69 -7.22
N PHE A 220 12.67 6.99 -7.53
CA PHE A 220 13.98 7.32 -6.99
C PHE A 220 14.45 8.71 -7.44
N ALA A 221 14.27 9.06 -8.71
CA ALA A 221 14.60 10.39 -9.22
C ALA A 221 13.83 11.50 -8.50
N ALA A 222 12.52 11.31 -8.24
CA ALA A 222 11.71 12.25 -7.50
C ALA A 222 12.21 12.40 -6.05
N TYR A 223 12.53 11.28 -5.38
CA TYR A 223 13.05 11.27 -4.03
C TYR A 223 14.37 12.03 -3.91
N PHE A 224 15.38 11.61 -4.67
CA PHE A 224 16.71 12.19 -4.60
C PHE A 224 16.75 13.64 -5.09
N ALA A 225 15.98 14.01 -6.13
CA ALA A 225 15.92 15.39 -6.58
C ALA A 225 15.32 16.33 -5.52
N ALA A 226 14.33 15.86 -4.75
CA ALA A 226 13.74 16.64 -3.66
C ALA A 226 14.70 16.74 -2.46
N GLU A 227 15.32 15.63 -2.04
CA GLU A 227 16.30 15.64 -0.94
C GLU A 227 17.51 16.52 -1.24
N ALA A 228 17.99 16.56 -2.49
CA ALA A 228 19.11 17.40 -2.89
C ALA A 228 18.87 18.91 -2.68
N VAL A 229 17.60 19.34 -2.68
CA VAL A 229 17.22 20.75 -2.41
C VAL A 229 16.55 20.92 -1.03
N HIS A 230 16.71 19.96 -0.15
CA HIS A 230 16.11 19.93 1.19
C HIS A 230 14.57 20.02 1.20
N ALA A 231 13.92 19.58 0.11
CA ALA A 231 12.47 19.40 0.04
C ALA A 231 12.08 17.97 0.50
N SER A 232 10.78 17.70 0.64
CA SER A 232 10.32 16.39 1.08
C SER A 232 10.37 15.36 -0.07
N GLY A 233 11.32 14.42 0.00
CA GLY A 233 11.40 13.29 -0.94
C GLY A 233 10.14 12.44 -0.95
N VAL A 234 9.52 12.21 0.21
CA VAL A 234 8.27 11.46 0.34
C VAL A 234 7.13 12.10 -0.46
N ILE A 235 6.91 13.41 -0.27
CA ILE A 235 5.86 14.13 -1.01
C ILE A 235 6.17 14.17 -2.51
N ALA A 236 7.44 14.25 -2.89
CA ALA A 236 7.84 14.24 -4.29
C ALA A 236 7.51 12.88 -4.96
N VAL A 237 7.80 11.77 -4.29
CA VAL A 237 7.46 10.42 -4.77
C VAL A 237 5.95 10.25 -4.91
N VAL A 238 5.17 10.66 -3.91
CA VAL A 238 3.71 10.59 -3.93
C VAL A 238 3.13 11.42 -5.06
N ALA A 239 3.60 12.67 -5.25
CA ALA A 239 3.15 13.53 -6.33
C ALA A 239 3.49 12.94 -7.72
N CYS A 240 4.68 12.36 -7.87
CA CYS A 240 5.09 11.64 -9.08
C CYS A 240 4.19 10.43 -9.33
N GLY A 241 3.97 9.57 -8.32
CA GLY A 241 3.12 8.39 -8.40
C GLY A 241 1.68 8.73 -8.77
N PHE A 242 1.07 9.73 -8.17
CA PHE A 242 -0.26 10.21 -8.54
C PHE A 242 -0.34 10.68 -9.99
N MET A 243 0.69 11.38 -10.46
CA MET A 243 0.72 11.86 -11.82
C MET A 243 0.79 10.70 -12.82
N LEU A 244 1.64 9.73 -12.58
CA LEU A 244 1.78 8.53 -13.41
C LEU A 244 0.50 7.68 -13.38
N GLY A 245 -0.08 7.45 -12.21
CA GLY A 245 -1.31 6.67 -12.05
C GLY A 245 -2.50 7.26 -12.82
N ARG A 246 -2.65 8.59 -12.85
CA ARG A 246 -3.72 9.25 -13.63
C ARG A 246 -3.57 9.11 -15.13
N GLN A 247 -2.37 9.02 -15.64
CA GLN A 247 -2.06 9.03 -17.07
C GLN A 247 -1.82 7.63 -17.64
N GLN A 248 -1.81 6.59 -16.82
CA GLN A 248 -1.46 5.22 -17.21
C GLN A 248 -2.29 4.69 -18.39
N HIS A 249 -3.58 5.04 -18.44
CA HIS A 249 -4.48 4.58 -19.50
C HIS A 249 -4.22 5.26 -20.85
N HIS A 250 -3.57 6.42 -20.86
CA HIS A 250 -3.26 7.18 -22.06
C HIS A 250 -1.84 6.92 -22.59
N ILE A 251 -0.93 6.54 -21.69
CA ILE A 251 0.50 6.39 -22.02
C ILE A 251 0.86 4.93 -22.29
N PHE A 252 0.40 4.03 -21.43
CA PHE A 252 0.81 2.63 -21.50
C PHE A 252 -0.15 1.78 -22.32
N THR A 253 0.42 0.86 -23.10
CA THR A 253 -0.35 -0.19 -23.78
C THR A 253 -0.98 -1.15 -22.76
N ALA A 254 -1.96 -1.93 -23.17
CA ALA A 254 -2.58 -2.94 -22.30
C ALA A 254 -1.53 -3.96 -21.81
N ARG A 255 -0.62 -4.37 -22.68
CA ARG A 255 0.49 -5.27 -22.38
C ARG A 255 1.40 -4.68 -21.29
N THR A 256 1.87 -3.45 -21.48
CA THR A 256 2.72 -2.75 -20.51
C THR A 256 2.05 -2.65 -19.13
N ARG A 257 0.75 -2.36 -19.08
CA ARG A 257 0.03 -2.29 -17.79
C ARG A 257 -0.07 -3.63 -17.07
N LEU A 258 -0.28 -4.73 -17.80
CA LEU A 258 -0.36 -6.08 -17.24
C LEU A 258 0.99 -6.54 -16.70
N GLU A 259 2.04 -6.41 -17.51
CA GLU A 259 3.39 -6.80 -17.13
C GLU A 259 3.92 -5.93 -15.97
N ALA A 260 3.67 -4.61 -16.01
CA ALA A 260 4.03 -3.70 -14.92
C ALA A 260 3.36 -4.10 -13.61
N LYS A 261 2.09 -4.51 -13.65
CA LYS A 261 1.39 -4.97 -12.44
C LYS A 261 2.08 -6.17 -11.78
N ALA A 262 2.53 -7.15 -12.58
CA ALA A 262 3.24 -8.33 -12.07
C ALA A 262 4.59 -7.95 -11.47
N VAL A 263 5.40 -7.14 -12.20
CA VAL A 263 6.70 -6.69 -11.73
C VAL A 263 6.59 -5.86 -10.45
N TRP A 264 5.68 -4.91 -10.40
CA TRP A 264 5.46 -4.07 -9.21
C TRP A 264 4.96 -4.88 -8.01
N SER A 265 4.09 -5.89 -8.23
CA SER A 265 3.65 -6.78 -7.16
C SER A 265 4.80 -7.64 -6.60
N PHE A 266 5.72 -8.08 -7.47
CA PHE A 266 6.94 -8.76 -7.05
C PHE A 266 7.86 -7.84 -6.25
N VAL A 267 8.11 -6.62 -6.73
CA VAL A 267 8.93 -5.61 -6.02
C VAL A 267 8.34 -5.30 -4.64
N GLU A 268 7.03 -5.06 -4.57
CA GLU A 268 6.30 -4.83 -3.32
C GLU A 268 6.48 -5.99 -2.34
N PHE A 269 6.28 -7.23 -2.80
CA PHE A 269 6.44 -8.42 -1.97
C PHE A 269 7.86 -8.57 -1.42
N VAL A 270 8.88 -8.42 -2.27
CA VAL A 270 10.28 -8.56 -1.86
C VAL A 270 10.67 -7.47 -0.86
N LEU A 271 10.38 -6.21 -1.18
CA LEU A 271 10.75 -5.09 -0.31
C LEU A 271 10.03 -5.16 1.04
N THR A 272 8.74 -5.43 1.03
CA THR A 272 7.93 -5.53 2.25
C THR A 272 8.36 -6.71 3.12
N SER A 273 8.64 -7.86 2.51
CA SER A 273 9.09 -9.05 3.24
C SER A 273 10.47 -8.83 3.88
N LEU A 274 11.42 -8.29 3.12
CA LEU A 274 12.76 -8.01 3.64
C LEU A 274 12.71 -7.03 4.81
N ILE A 275 11.93 -5.97 4.69
CA ILE A 275 11.92 -4.94 5.71
C ILE A 275 11.29 -5.42 7.02
N PHE A 276 10.19 -6.22 6.99
CA PHE A 276 9.63 -6.81 8.20
C PHE A 276 10.58 -7.80 8.87
N MET A 277 11.31 -8.58 8.09
CA MET A 277 12.34 -9.47 8.59
C MET A 277 13.50 -8.69 9.24
N LEU A 278 13.97 -7.62 8.58
CA LEU A 278 15.02 -6.77 9.08
C LEU A 278 14.65 -6.00 10.36
N ILE A 279 13.38 -5.57 10.48
CA ILE A 279 12.86 -4.97 11.72
C ILE A 279 13.03 -5.94 12.89
N GLY A 280 12.68 -7.21 12.68
CA GLY A 280 12.85 -8.23 13.71
C GLY A 280 14.31 -8.46 14.09
N LEU A 281 15.21 -8.53 13.10
CA LEU A 281 16.64 -8.75 13.30
C LEU A 281 17.34 -7.65 14.13
N GLN A 282 16.82 -6.43 14.15
CA GLN A 282 17.41 -5.34 14.95
C GLN A 282 17.23 -5.51 16.47
N LEU A 283 16.39 -6.44 16.92
CA LEU A 283 16.03 -6.55 18.34
C LEU A 283 17.20 -6.87 19.25
N SER A 284 18.09 -7.81 18.87
CA SER A 284 19.22 -8.23 19.72
C SER A 284 20.18 -7.09 20.01
N GLY A 285 20.61 -6.37 18.96
CA GLY A 285 21.54 -5.26 19.12
C GLY A 285 20.99 -4.08 19.93
N VAL A 286 19.66 -3.92 19.97
CA VAL A 286 19.01 -2.91 20.82
C VAL A 286 18.93 -3.36 22.26
N VAL A 287 18.58 -4.63 22.51
CA VAL A 287 18.44 -5.21 23.85
C VAL A 287 19.79 -5.19 24.59
N GLU A 288 20.89 -5.53 23.92
CA GLU A 288 22.23 -5.48 24.50
C GLU A 288 22.63 -4.08 24.99
N ARG A 289 22.18 -3.02 24.32
CA ARG A 289 22.44 -1.63 24.70
C ARG A 289 21.60 -1.12 25.87
N LEU A 290 20.54 -1.86 26.24
CA LEU A 290 19.60 -1.48 27.29
C LEU A 290 19.87 -2.16 28.64
N GLU A 291 21.03 -2.76 28.86
CA GLU A 291 21.42 -3.43 30.12
C GLU A 291 21.25 -2.59 31.41
N ARG A 292 21.18 -1.25 31.27
CA ARG A 292 20.97 -0.32 32.38
C ARG A 292 19.53 -0.25 32.89
N TYR A 293 18.57 -0.79 32.13
CA TYR A 293 17.15 -0.72 32.47
C TYR A 293 16.65 -2.06 32.97
N ASP A 294 15.83 -2.04 34.00
CA ASP A 294 15.15 -3.26 34.45
C ASP A 294 14.07 -3.69 33.46
N TRP A 295 13.98 -4.98 33.20
CA TRP A 295 13.00 -5.57 32.28
C TRP A 295 11.55 -5.20 32.59
N THR A 296 11.21 -5.03 33.90
CA THR A 296 9.89 -4.58 34.31
C THR A 296 9.60 -3.14 33.90
N GLN A 297 10.60 -2.26 33.96
CA GLN A 297 10.50 -0.88 33.50
C GLN A 297 10.36 -0.80 31.98
N LEU A 298 11.17 -1.55 31.25
CA LEU A 298 11.10 -1.63 29.78
C LEU A 298 9.73 -2.16 29.32
N GLY A 299 9.22 -3.21 29.98
CA GLY A 299 7.89 -3.76 29.70
C GLY A 299 6.77 -2.77 29.96
N LEU A 300 6.84 -2.02 31.08
CA LEU A 300 5.86 -0.98 31.40
C LEU A 300 5.90 0.17 30.38
N LEU A 301 7.09 0.62 29.98
CA LEU A 301 7.28 1.64 28.97
C LEU A 301 6.70 1.21 27.62
N ALA A 302 7.00 0.00 27.18
CA ALA A 302 6.49 -0.56 25.93
C ALA A 302 4.97 -0.69 25.93
N LEU A 303 4.40 -1.19 27.04
CA LEU A 303 2.95 -1.33 27.19
C LEU A 303 2.27 0.04 27.20
N ALA A 304 2.74 0.98 28.04
CA ALA A 304 2.14 2.30 28.16
C ALA A 304 2.22 3.09 26.84
N THR A 305 3.35 3.03 26.15
CA THR A 305 3.53 3.66 24.83
C THR A 305 2.60 3.04 23.79
N SER A 306 2.49 1.71 23.75
CA SER A 306 1.60 1.02 22.81
C SER A 306 0.12 1.31 23.09
N VAL A 307 -0.28 1.34 24.35
CA VAL A 307 -1.65 1.71 24.77
C VAL A 307 -1.93 3.18 24.42
N ALA A 308 -1.01 4.10 24.73
CA ALA A 308 -1.15 5.51 24.38
C ALA A 308 -1.33 5.70 22.87
N LEU A 309 -0.59 4.96 22.08
CA LEU A 309 -0.65 4.96 20.63
C LEU A 309 -2.02 4.52 20.10
N ILE A 310 -2.54 3.40 20.60
CA ILE A 310 -3.84 2.87 20.19
C ILE A 310 -4.97 3.80 20.66
N VAL A 311 -4.96 4.21 21.93
CA VAL A 311 -5.99 5.05 22.51
C VAL A 311 -6.03 6.44 21.86
N SER A 312 -4.88 7.07 21.61
CA SER A 312 -4.82 8.37 20.94
C SER A 312 -5.49 8.33 19.55
N ARG A 313 -5.32 7.24 18.80
CA ARG A 313 -5.97 7.08 17.50
C ARG A 313 -7.50 6.97 17.62
N PHE A 314 -8.00 6.17 18.56
CA PHE A 314 -9.43 6.10 18.84
C PHE A 314 -10.00 7.47 19.23
N VAL A 315 -9.37 8.15 20.20
CA VAL A 315 -9.80 9.47 20.66
C VAL A 315 -9.86 10.45 19.49
N TRP A 316 -8.82 10.51 18.66
CA TRP A 316 -8.78 11.43 17.52
C TRP A 316 -9.84 11.10 16.46
N MET A 317 -9.99 9.83 16.08
CA MET A 317 -10.99 9.40 15.10
C MET A 317 -12.40 9.81 15.48
N PHE A 318 -12.81 9.49 16.72
CA PHE A 318 -14.13 9.86 17.21
C PHE A 318 -14.28 11.38 17.40
N PHE A 319 -13.21 12.07 17.82
CA PHE A 319 -13.18 13.52 17.95
C PHE A 319 -13.44 14.22 16.62
N ILE A 320 -12.70 13.90 15.56
CA ILE A 320 -12.86 14.53 14.23
C ILE A 320 -14.18 14.14 13.55
N ALA A 321 -14.73 12.98 13.87
CA ALA A 321 -16.02 12.59 13.35
C ALA A 321 -17.17 13.35 14.04
N TRP A 322 -17.10 13.48 15.34
CA TRP A 322 -18.22 13.96 16.16
C TRP A 322 -18.23 15.49 16.37
N VAL A 323 -17.09 16.07 16.78
CA VAL A 323 -17.04 17.48 17.21
C VAL A 323 -17.39 18.46 16.07
N PRO A 324 -16.80 18.40 14.86
CA PRO A 324 -17.11 19.34 13.80
C PRO A 324 -18.58 19.27 13.34
N ARG A 325 -19.14 18.04 13.32
CA ARG A 325 -20.56 17.83 12.92
C ARG A 325 -21.55 18.30 13.97
N ARG A 326 -21.14 18.35 15.24
CA ARG A 326 -21.94 18.91 16.32
C ARG A 326 -21.92 20.43 16.31
N LEU A 327 -20.80 21.03 15.94
CA LEU A 327 -20.64 22.48 15.87
C LEU A 327 -21.21 23.11 14.60
N SER A 328 -21.25 22.37 13.46
CA SER A 328 -21.69 22.91 12.18
C SER A 328 -22.83 22.08 11.58
N ARG A 329 -24.05 22.70 11.53
CA ARG A 329 -25.22 22.09 10.91
C ARG A 329 -25.03 21.85 9.40
N LYS A 330 -24.39 22.81 8.69
CA LYS A 330 -24.07 22.68 7.25
C LYS A 330 -23.18 21.47 6.97
N LEU A 331 -22.24 21.19 7.86
CA LEU A 331 -21.36 20.06 7.71
C LEU A 331 -22.12 18.74 7.93
N ARG A 332 -22.98 18.69 8.92
CA ARG A 332 -23.80 17.48 9.23
C ARG A 332 -24.76 17.11 8.09
N GLU A 333 -25.29 18.12 7.39
CA GLU A 333 -26.19 17.92 6.24
C GLU A 333 -25.41 17.48 5.00
N ARG A 334 -24.18 17.98 4.79
CA ARG A 334 -23.34 17.69 3.61
C ARG A 334 -22.51 16.42 3.74
N ASP A 335 -22.08 16.11 4.96
CA ASP A 335 -21.18 14.99 5.29
C ASP A 335 -21.72 14.32 6.57
N PRO A 336 -22.66 13.35 6.44
CA PRO A 336 -23.28 12.70 7.58
C PRO A 336 -22.28 11.94 8.44
N MET A 337 -22.69 11.60 9.66
CA MET A 337 -21.84 10.88 10.61
C MET A 337 -21.53 9.49 10.08
N PRO A 338 -20.26 9.10 9.94
CA PRO A 338 -19.88 7.73 9.58
C PRO A 338 -20.38 6.74 10.64
N PRO A 339 -20.71 5.51 10.27
CA PRO A 339 -21.03 4.44 11.22
C PRO A 339 -19.90 4.28 12.25
N ALA A 340 -20.27 4.03 13.51
CA ALA A 340 -19.29 3.82 14.57
C ALA A 340 -18.39 2.60 14.29
N ALA A 341 -18.91 1.62 13.57
CA ALA A 341 -18.17 0.46 13.09
C ALA A 341 -17.01 0.86 12.17
N HIS A 342 -17.25 1.72 11.17
CA HIS A 342 -16.20 2.23 10.27
C HIS A 342 -15.11 2.97 11.05
N LEU A 343 -15.51 3.85 12.01
CA LEU A 343 -14.55 4.57 12.86
C LEU A 343 -13.73 3.61 13.71
N THR A 344 -14.34 2.56 14.23
CA THR A 344 -13.68 1.52 15.03
C THR A 344 -12.68 0.73 14.19
N ILE A 345 -13.06 0.30 12.98
CA ILE A 345 -12.18 -0.40 12.04
C ILE A 345 -10.98 0.47 11.67
N MET A 346 -11.22 1.72 11.27
CA MET A 346 -10.14 2.67 10.92
C MET A 346 -9.22 2.97 12.09
N SER A 347 -9.76 3.04 13.32
CA SER A 347 -8.96 3.23 14.53
C SER A 347 -8.09 2.02 14.82
N TRP A 348 -8.65 0.81 14.70
CA TRP A 348 -7.94 -0.44 14.96
C TRP A 348 -6.94 -0.81 13.85
N ALA A 349 -7.18 -0.41 12.60
CA ALA A 349 -6.28 -0.61 11.47
C ALA A 349 -4.99 0.23 11.52
N GLY A 350 -4.73 0.91 12.62
CA GLY A 350 -3.55 1.76 12.81
C GLY A 350 -2.27 1.00 13.13
N MET A 351 -1.93 -0.04 12.38
CA MET A 351 -0.69 -0.80 12.54
C MET A 351 0.52 0.05 12.16
N ARG A 352 1.68 -0.18 12.79
CA ARG A 352 2.96 0.50 12.50
C ARG A 352 3.85 -0.41 11.68
N GLY A 353 4.73 0.21 10.88
CA GLY A 353 5.55 -0.56 9.95
C GLY A 353 6.90 0.08 9.67
N VAL A 354 7.23 0.04 8.41
CA VAL A 354 8.53 0.33 7.83
C VAL A 354 9.06 1.71 8.16
N VAL A 355 8.25 2.75 7.96
CA VAL A 355 8.68 4.14 8.14
C VAL A 355 9.02 4.45 9.58
N SER A 356 8.23 3.90 10.53
CA SER A 356 8.51 4.03 11.96
C SER A 356 9.87 3.45 12.34
N MET A 357 10.20 2.26 11.84
CA MET A 357 11.49 1.64 12.13
C MET A 357 12.64 2.37 11.48
N ALA A 358 12.53 2.71 10.22
CA ALA A 358 13.55 3.43 9.50
C ALA A 358 13.85 4.81 10.13
N ALA A 359 12.80 5.55 10.55
CA ALA A 359 12.96 6.80 11.27
C ALA A 359 13.61 6.63 12.65
N ALA A 360 13.29 5.53 13.38
CA ALA A 360 13.92 5.25 14.66
C ALA A 360 15.43 4.95 14.51
N LEU A 361 15.80 4.17 13.51
CA LEU A 361 17.20 3.87 13.21
C LEU A 361 17.98 5.09 12.70
N ALA A 362 17.31 6.01 11.99
CA ALA A 362 17.89 7.24 11.47
C ALA A 362 18.25 8.28 12.57
N LEU A 363 17.96 8.02 13.84
CA LEU A 363 18.39 8.88 14.93
C LEU A 363 19.93 8.91 15.03
N PRO A 364 20.55 10.10 15.19
CA PRO A 364 21.99 10.22 15.38
C PRO A 364 22.52 9.35 16.53
N ALA A 365 23.72 8.81 16.41
CA ALA A 365 24.32 7.93 17.42
C ALA A 365 24.37 8.55 18.82
N GLY A 366 24.60 9.86 18.92
CA GLY A 366 24.62 10.61 20.19
C GLY A 366 23.27 11.19 20.62
N PHE A 367 22.15 10.79 19.98
CA PHE A 367 20.84 11.38 20.29
C PHE A 367 20.34 10.94 21.68
N PRO A 368 19.85 11.88 22.52
CA PRO A 368 19.39 11.54 23.88
C PRO A 368 18.25 10.51 23.86
N GLY A 369 18.45 9.39 24.54
CA GLY A 369 17.47 8.32 24.64
C GLY A 369 17.28 7.48 23.36
N ARG A 370 18.24 7.51 22.41
CA ARG A 370 18.17 6.77 21.14
C ARG A 370 17.80 5.30 21.33
N ASP A 371 18.49 4.59 22.23
CA ASP A 371 18.28 3.15 22.42
C ASP A 371 16.87 2.82 22.96
N ILE A 372 16.34 3.64 23.89
CA ILE A 372 14.97 3.52 24.37
C ILE A 372 13.98 3.80 23.23
N ILE A 373 14.21 4.83 22.43
CA ILE A 373 13.32 5.20 21.30
C ILE A 373 13.25 4.06 20.29
N VAL A 374 14.41 3.49 19.92
CA VAL A 374 14.46 2.36 18.97
C VAL A 374 13.77 1.13 19.56
N PHE A 375 14.01 0.82 20.84
CA PHE A 375 13.34 -0.27 21.53
C PHE A 375 11.82 -0.10 21.55
N LEU A 376 11.33 1.09 21.92
CA LEU A 376 9.89 1.37 21.96
C LEU A 376 9.27 1.34 20.55
N ALA A 377 10.03 1.72 19.51
CA ALA A 377 9.58 1.59 18.13
C ALA A 377 9.40 0.12 17.73
N ILE A 378 10.38 -0.75 18.04
CA ILE A 378 10.26 -2.18 17.80
C ILE A 378 9.07 -2.78 18.55
N CYS A 379 8.92 -2.45 19.83
CA CYS A 379 7.81 -2.94 20.65
C CYS A 379 6.44 -2.46 20.12
N ALA A 380 6.31 -1.20 19.73
CA ALA A 380 5.08 -0.64 19.18
C ALA A 380 4.73 -1.28 17.82
N ILE A 381 5.71 -1.46 16.94
CA ILE A 381 5.52 -2.17 15.66
C ILE A 381 5.06 -3.61 15.94
N PHE A 382 5.75 -4.31 16.82
CA PHE A 382 5.40 -5.68 17.19
C PHE A 382 3.98 -5.79 17.75
N VAL A 383 3.63 -4.97 18.76
CA VAL A 383 2.30 -4.99 19.39
C VAL A 383 1.22 -4.66 18.36
N THR A 384 1.42 -3.64 17.53
CA THR A 384 0.40 -3.23 16.55
C THR A 384 0.27 -4.24 15.41
N LEU A 385 1.35 -4.80 14.90
CA LEU A 385 1.28 -5.83 13.87
C LEU A 385 0.68 -7.14 14.40
N VAL A 386 1.11 -7.60 15.57
CA VAL A 386 0.66 -8.88 16.11
C VAL A 386 -0.75 -8.75 16.67
N VAL A 387 -0.99 -7.81 17.62
CA VAL A 387 -2.30 -7.72 18.29
C VAL A 387 -3.36 -7.14 17.37
N GLN A 388 -3.12 -5.98 16.75
CA GLN A 388 -4.12 -5.37 15.89
C GLN A 388 -4.26 -6.15 14.56
N GLY A 389 -3.15 -6.61 13.96
CA GLY A 389 -3.17 -7.37 12.72
C GLY A 389 -3.95 -8.67 12.82
N THR A 390 -3.74 -9.48 13.87
CA THR A 390 -4.46 -10.76 14.04
C THR A 390 -5.91 -10.58 14.48
N THR A 391 -6.24 -9.48 15.16
CA THR A 391 -7.59 -9.24 15.69
C THR A 391 -8.46 -8.36 14.79
N LEU A 392 -7.89 -7.71 13.77
CA LEU A 392 -8.65 -6.83 12.86
C LEU A 392 -9.69 -7.62 12.06
N GLY A 393 -9.34 -8.79 11.52
CA GLY A 393 -10.28 -9.66 10.79
C GLY A 393 -11.47 -10.10 11.64
N PRO A 394 -11.25 -10.72 12.82
CA PRO A 394 -12.32 -11.00 13.78
C PRO A 394 -13.17 -9.79 14.16
N LEU A 395 -12.56 -8.61 14.30
CA LEU A 395 -13.27 -7.37 14.63
C LEU A 395 -14.24 -6.98 13.50
N ILE A 396 -13.78 -6.96 12.25
CA ILE A 396 -14.60 -6.62 11.08
C ILE A 396 -15.79 -7.58 10.95
N ARG A 397 -15.54 -8.88 11.10
CA ARG A 397 -16.60 -9.90 11.08
C ARG A 397 -17.64 -9.70 12.19
N ARG A 398 -17.20 -9.34 13.41
CA ARG A 398 -18.12 -9.06 14.54
C ARG A 398 -18.94 -7.79 14.35
N LEU A 399 -18.40 -6.80 13.69
CA LEU A 399 -19.11 -5.55 13.41
C LEU A 399 -20.10 -5.69 12.24
N GLY A 400 -20.07 -6.80 11.51
CA GLY A 400 -20.96 -7.04 10.36
C GLY A 400 -20.65 -6.16 9.14
N GLU A 401 -19.44 -5.62 9.07
CA GLU A 401 -18.98 -4.70 8.03
C GLU A 401 -18.22 -5.44 6.91
N VAL A 402 -18.48 -6.73 6.76
CA VAL A 402 -18.08 -7.48 5.57
C VAL A 402 -19.12 -7.20 4.52
N GLU A 403 -18.74 -6.62 3.38
CA GLU A 403 -19.66 -6.58 2.25
C GLU A 403 -20.11 -8.01 1.98
N PRO A 404 -21.43 -8.29 1.98
CA PRO A 404 -21.88 -9.64 1.67
C PRO A 404 -21.27 -10.03 0.33
N ASP A 405 -20.78 -11.26 0.23
CA ASP A 405 -20.49 -11.88 -1.07
C ASP A 405 -21.82 -11.95 -1.83
N ILE A 406 -22.24 -10.81 -2.36
CA ILE A 406 -23.22 -10.82 -3.41
C ILE A 406 -22.45 -11.46 -4.56
N ASP A 407 -22.85 -12.69 -4.90
CA ASP A 407 -22.31 -13.41 -6.06
C ASP A 407 -22.55 -12.57 -7.33
N GLY A 408 -21.79 -11.52 -7.49
CA GLY A 408 -21.90 -10.60 -8.60
C GLY A 408 -21.12 -9.29 -8.41
N PRO A 409 -20.77 -8.61 -9.49
CA PRO A 409 -20.12 -7.31 -9.46
C PRO A 409 -21.02 -6.26 -8.80
N ALA A 410 -20.41 -5.28 -8.09
CA ALA A 410 -21.14 -4.19 -7.45
C ALA A 410 -22.04 -3.43 -8.45
N PRO A 411 -23.19 -2.85 -8.03
CA PRO A 411 -24.11 -2.14 -8.92
C PRO A 411 -23.44 -1.08 -9.79
N GLU A 412 -22.46 -0.35 -9.23
CA GLU A 412 -21.66 0.63 -9.97
C GLU A 412 -20.79 -0.01 -11.06
N GLN A 413 -20.27 -1.21 -10.80
CA GLN A 413 -19.47 -1.97 -11.78
C GLN A 413 -20.37 -2.54 -12.88
N MET A 414 -21.61 -2.90 -12.57
CA MET A 414 -22.59 -3.37 -13.55
C MET A 414 -22.99 -2.25 -14.50
N ALA A 415 -23.30 -1.05 -13.97
CA ALA A 415 -23.60 0.12 -14.78
C ALA A 415 -22.41 0.51 -15.68
N ALA A 416 -21.19 0.46 -15.16
CA ALA A 416 -19.99 0.72 -15.95
C ALA A 416 -19.77 -0.35 -17.04
N ARG A 417 -19.98 -1.64 -16.74
CA ARG A 417 -19.89 -2.72 -17.74
C ARG A 417 -20.89 -2.52 -18.88
N ARG A 418 -22.13 -2.17 -18.55
CA ARG A 418 -23.14 -1.86 -19.55
C ARG A 418 -22.73 -0.69 -20.43
N GLN A 419 -22.24 0.43 -19.86
CA GLN A 419 -21.77 1.57 -20.63
C GLN A 419 -20.64 1.20 -21.59
N VAL A 420 -19.66 0.43 -21.13
CA VAL A 420 -18.53 -0.03 -21.94
C VAL A 420 -19.02 -0.96 -23.06
N ALA A 421 -19.88 -1.93 -22.75
CA ALA A 421 -20.43 -2.85 -23.73
C ALA A 421 -21.28 -2.13 -24.78
N SER A 422 -22.11 -1.16 -24.35
CA SER A 422 -22.92 -0.36 -25.27
C SER A 422 -22.08 0.53 -26.18
N ALA A 423 -21.03 1.17 -25.65
CA ALA A 423 -20.12 1.98 -26.46
C ALA A 423 -19.35 1.13 -27.50
N ALA A 424 -18.96 -0.09 -27.12
CA ALA A 424 -18.31 -1.02 -28.04
C ALA A 424 -19.28 -1.49 -29.15
N LEU A 425 -20.53 -1.78 -28.80
CA LEU A 425 -21.57 -2.14 -29.78
C LEU A 425 -21.81 -0.98 -30.77
N GLU A 426 -22.00 0.25 -30.28
CA GLU A 426 -22.18 1.44 -31.10
C GLU A 426 -21.03 1.63 -32.09
N ALA A 427 -19.78 1.48 -31.62
CA ALA A 427 -18.60 1.59 -32.47
C ALA A 427 -18.54 0.54 -33.58
N VAL A 428 -19.06 -0.67 -33.35
CA VAL A 428 -19.14 -1.74 -34.34
C VAL A 428 -20.32 -1.52 -35.30
N GLU A 429 -21.49 -1.09 -34.78
CA GLU A 429 -22.67 -0.77 -35.60
C GLU A 429 -22.39 0.36 -36.59
N ASP A 430 -21.62 1.37 -36.23
CA ASP A 430 -21.18 2.46 -37.10
C ASP A 430 -20.37 1.95 -38.32
N LYS A 431 -19.75 0.76 -38.23
CA LYS A 431 -18.95 0.15 -39.28
C LYS A 431 -19.74 -0.81 -40.20
N LEU A 432 -21.02 -1.05 -39.92
CA LEU A 432 -21.83 -1.96 -40.76
C LEU A 432 -21.90 -1.56 -42.24
N ASN A 433 -21.87 -0.26 -42.51
CA ASN A 433 -21.94 0.27 -43.87
C ASN A 433 -20.55 0.62 -44.47
N ASP A 434 -19.47 0.30 -43.77
CA ASP A 434 -18.11 0.55 -44.19
C ASP A 434 -17.73 -0.50 -45.27
N PRO A 435 -17.25 -0.09 -46.46
CA PRO A 435 -16.93 -1.03 -47.54
C PRO A 435 -15.82 -2.02 -47.19
N GLU A 436 -14.92 -1.67 -46.29
CA GLU A 436 -13.76 -2.47 -45.89
C GLU A 436 -14.08 -3.39 -44.69
N HIS A 437 -14.88 -2.90 -43.76
CA HIS A 437 -15.09 -3.55 -42.45
C HIS A 437 -16.49 -4.11 -42.24
N GLY A 438 -17.46 -3.81 -43.13
CA GLY A 438 -18.87 -4.14 -42.94
C GLY A 438 -19.16 -5.63 -42.76
N ALA A 439 -18.49 -6.50 -43.47
CA ALA A 439 -18.67 -7.96 -43.33
C ALA A 439 -18.22 -8.46 -41.96
N ALA A 440 -17.07 -7.99 -41.46
CA ALA A 440 -16.58 -8.32 -40.12
C ALA A 440 -17.43 -7.70 -39.02
N ALA A 441 -17.98 -6.50 -39.26
CA ALA A 441 -18.87 -5.84 -38.31
C ALA A 441 -20.16 -6.62 -38.08
N VAL A 442 -20.72 -7.28 -39.09
CA VAL A 442 -21.93 -8.11 -38.93
C VAL A 442 -21.72 -9.25 -37.94
N ASP A 443 -20.59 -9.92 -37.99
CA ASP A 443 -20.28 -11.02 -37.07
C ASP A 443 -20.07 -10.51 -35.64
N LEU A 444 -19.40 -9.36 -35.48
CA LEU A 444 -19.11 -8.76 -34.17
C LEU A 444 -20.33 -8.13 -33.51
N VAL A 445 -21.29 -7.58 -34.26
CA VAL A 445 -22.52 -6.99 -33.71
C VAL A 445 -23.26 -8.00 -32.85
N GLN A 446 -23.38 -9.26 -33.27
CA GLN A 446 -24.07 -10.27 -32.49
C GLN A 446 -23.33 -10.56 -31.17
N GLU A 447 -22.02 -10.66 -31.18
CA GLU A 447 -21.21 -10.87 -29.98
C GLU A 447 -21.34 -9.71 -28.98
N TYR A 448 -21.25 -8.47 -29.47
CA TYR A 448 -21.37 -7.29 -28.58
C TYR A 448 -22.80 -7.07 -28.08
N LYS A 449 -23.85 -7.45 -28.83
CA LYS A 449 -25.22 -7.47 -28.33
C LYS A 449 -25.39 -8.44 -27.17
N GLU A 450 -24.87 -9.66 -27.29
CA GLU A 450 -24.87 -10.63 -26.19
C GLU A 450 -24.19 -10.07 -24.94
N ARG A 451 -23.05 -9.37 -25.07
CA ARG A 451 -22.34 -8.71 -23.95
C ARG A 451 -23.16 -7.59 -23.30
N VAL A 452 -23.91 -6.81 -24.10
CA VAL A 452 -24.82 -5.76 -23.58
C VAL A 452 -25.98 -6.41 -22.82
N ASP A 453 -26.59 -7.45 -23.40
CA ASP A 453 -27.72 -8.16 -22.79
C ASP A 453 -27.30 -8.83 -21.47
N GLU A 454 -26.10 -9.43 -21.40
CA GLU A 454 -25.53 -9.94 -20.16
C GLU A 454 -25.33 -8.83 -19.11
N ALA A 455 -24.78 -7.69 -19.52
CA ALA A 455 -24.57 -6.56 -18.61
C ALA A 455 -25.87 -5.98 -18.07
N VAL A 456 -26.93 -5.90 -18.91
CA VAL A 456 -28.29 -5.48 -18.52
C VAL A 456 -28.93 -6.50 -17.59
N ALA A 457 -28.84 -7.79 -17.89
CA ALA A 457 -29.39 -8.86 -17.06
C ALA A 457 -28.78 -8.84 -15.65
N LEU A 458 -27.46 -8.61 -15.55
CA LEU A 458 -26.75 -8.45 -14.27
C LEU A 458 -27.22 -7.21 -13.51
N GLU A 459 -27.46 -6.08 -14.20
CA GLU A 459 -27.94 -4.84 -13.58
C GLU A 459 -29.37 -4.99 -13.04
N ASP A 460 -30.23 -5.74 -13.74
CA ASP A 460 -31.60 -6.03 -13.34
C ASP A 460 -31.72 -7.12 -12.25
N GLY A 461 -30.61 -7.67 -11.77
CA GLY A 461 -30.57 -8.77 -10.78
C GLY A 461 -31.17 -10.08 -11.33
N ARG A 462 -31.33 -10.19 -12.66
CA ARG A 462 -31.66 -11.43 -13.33
C ARG A 462 -30.39 -12.27 -13.43
N GLU A 463 -30.45 -13.51 -13.01
CA GLU A 463 -29.36 -14.44 -13.35
C GLU A 463 -29.32 -14.56 -14.88
N PRO A 464 -28.25 -14.04 -15.54
CA PRO A 464 -28.06 -14.39 -16.93
C PRO A 464 -27.97 -15.91 -17.01
N GLU A 465 -28.09 -16.49 -18.20
CA GLU A 465 -27.80 -17.92 -18.43
C GLU A 465 -26.32 -18.23 -18.11
N ARG A 466 -25.92 -17.90 -16.84
CA ARG A 466 -24.56 -18.06 -16.31
C ARG A 466 -24.09 -19.48 -16.45
N GLU A 467 -25.01 -20.43 -16.35
CA GLU A 467 -24.67 -21.85 -16.47
C GLU A 467 -24.22 -22.18 -17.89
N HIS A 468 -24.88 -21.61 -18.89
CA HIS A 468 -24.51 -21.80 -20.30
C HIS A 468 -23.23 -21.07 -20.68
N ALA A 469 -23.06 -19.82 -20.23
CA ALA A 469 -21.84 -19.03 -20.44
C ALA A 469 -20.64 -19.66 -19.72
N ALA A 470 -20.81 -20.07 -18.47
CA ALA A 470 -19.77 -20.76 -17.71
C ALA A 470 -19.42 -22.12 -18.31
N GLN A 471 -20.41 -22.88 -18.83
CA GLN A 471 -20.16 -24.14 -19.54
C GLN A 471 -19.37 -23.91 -20.83
N ARG A 472 -19.70 -22.89 -21.63
CA ARG A 472 -18.93 -22.49 -22.84
C ARG A 472 -17.49 -22.16 -22.49
N LEU A 473 -17.25 -21.40 -21.44
CA LEU A 473 -15.90 -21.01 -21.00
C LEU A 473 -15.11 -22.24 -20.49
N ARG A 474 -15.74 -23.16 -19.76
CA ARG A 474 -15.12 -24.42 -19.33
C ARG A 474 -14.75 -25.30 -20.49
N LEU A 475 -15.64 -25.45 -21.48
CA LEU A 475 -15.36 -26.21 -22.71
C LEU A 475 -14.20 -25.57 -23.50
N ARG A 476 -14.09 -24.24 -23.52
CA ARG A 476 -12.93 -23.55 -24.11
C ARG A 476 -11.64 -23.86 -23.37
N LEU A 477 -11.66 -23.91 -22.03
CA LEU A 477 -10.50 -24.34 -21.23
C LEU A 477 -10.08 -25.76 -21.54
N GLU A 478 -11.03 -26.70 -21.60
CA GLU A 478 -10.74 -28.10 -21.99
C GLU A 478 -10.13 -28.20 -23.38
N ALA A 479 -10.62 -27.39 -24.34
CA ALA A 479 -10.06 -27.31 -25.69
C ALA A 479 -8.62 -26.77 -25.70
N LEU A 480 -8.33 -25.75 -24.87
CA LEU A 480 -6.98 -25.21 -24.73
C LEU A 480 -6.02 -26.21 -24.07
N GLU A 481 -6.48 -26.94 -23.05
CA GLU A 481 -5.70 -28.01 -22.42
C GLU A 481 -5.37 -29.13 -23.42
N ALA A 482 -6.33 -29.53 -24.26
CA ALA A 482 -6.10 -30.50 -25.33
C ALA A 482 -5.11 -29.97 -26.38
N ALA A 483 -5.22 -28.70 -26.77
CA ALA A 483 -4.27 -28.05 -27.68
C ALA A 483 -2.86 -28.02 -27.11
N ARG A 484 -2.72 -27.64 -25.83
CA ARG A 484 -1.44 -27.62 -25.10
C ARG A 484 -0.83 -29.03 -24.97
N ALA A 485 -1.63 -30.04 -24.66
CA ALA A 485 -1.16 -31.42 -24.62
C ALA A 485 -0.60 -31.86 -26.00
N LYS A 486 -1.22 -31.43 -27.08
CA LYS A 486 -0.74 -31.75 -28.45
C LYS A 486 0.59 -31.05 -28.75
N LEU A 487 0.77 -29.79 -28.31
CA LEU A 487 2.03 -29.06 -28.47
C LEU A 487 3.18 -29.75 -27.71
N VAL A 488 2.92 -30.23 -26.49
CA VAL A 488 3.92 -30.95 -25.68
C VAL A 488 4.38 -32.23 -26.37
N VAL A 489 3.46 -32.98 -26.94
CA VAL A 489 3.78 -34.24 -27.68
C VAL A 489 4.52 -33.95 -28.97
N GLY A 490 4.21 -32.86 -29.66
CA GLY A 490 4.84 -32.46 -30.93
C GLY A 490 6.21 -31.77 -30.76
N ARG A 491 6.78 -31.70 -29.57
CA ARG A 491 8.00 -30.96 -29.26
C ARG A 491 9.25 -31.41 -30.02
N GLU A 492 9.28 -32.65 -30.49
CA GLU A 492 10.38 -33.20 -31.28
C GLU A 492 10.26 -32.90 -32.78
N GLU A 493 9.09 -32.48 -33.25
CA GLU A 493 8.80 -32.29 -34.68
C GLU A 493 8.75 -30.82 -35.10
N HIS A 494 8.70 -29.88 -34.15
CA HIS A 494 8.49 -28.46 -34.41
C HIS A 494 9.64 -27.58 -33.90
N ASP A 495 9.84 -26.45 -34.61
CA ASP A 495 10.81 -25.43 -34.20
C ASP A 495 10.44 -24.84 -32.81
N VAL A 496 11.43 -24.74 -31.92
CA VAL A 496 11.28 -24.22 -30.57
C VAL A 496 10.68 -22.81 -30.53
N ALA A 497 11.03 -21.96 -31.51
CA ALA A 497 10.49 -20.60 -31.61
C ALA A 497 9.00 -20.60 -31.94
N ALA A 498 8.54 -21.47 -32.83
CA ALA A 498 7.13 -21.61 -33.18
C ALA A 498 6.32 -22.16 -32.00
N LEU A 499 6.88 -23.13 -31.26
CA LEU A 499 6.24 -23.69 -30.07
C LEU A 499 6.10 -22.65 -28.95
N THR A 500 7.09 -21.80 -28.78
CA THR A 500 7.05 -20.72 -27.74
C THR A 500 5.93 -19.73 -28.06
N LEU A 501 5.83 -19.27 -29.33
CA LEU A 501 4.76 -18.35 -29.75
C LEU A 501 3.36 -18.94 -29.55
N LEU A 502 3.16 -20.19 -29.96
CA LEU A 502 1.86 -20.87 -29.78
C LEU A 502 1.52 -21.10 -28.31
N THR A 503 2.53 -21.36 -27.47
CA THR A 503 2.32 -21.49 -26.02
C THR A 503 1.90 -20.15 -25.42
N GLU A 504 2.54 -19.05 -25.81
CA GLU A 504 2.16 -17.70 -25.35
C GLU A 504 0.73 -17.32 -25.77
N GLU A 505 0.32 -17.67 -27.00
CA GLU A 505 -1.07 -17.45 -27.46
C GLU A 505 -2.08 -18.22 -26.61
N LEU A 506 -1.83 -19.52 -26.35
CA LEU A 506 -2.70 -20.34 -25.52
C LEU A 506 -2.74 -19.86 -24.06
N ASP A 507 -1.61 -19.39 -23.51
CA ASP A 507 -1.54 -18.85 -22.14
C ASP A 507 -2.34 -17.55 -22.01
N LEU A 508 -2.32 -16.67 -23.01
CA LEU A 508 -3.13 -15.45 -23.03
C LEU A 508 -4.63 -15.75 -23.10
N GLU A 509 -5.01 -16.70 -23.95
CA GLU A 509 -6.43 -17.12 -24.06
C GLU A 509 -6.91 -17.80 -22.78
N GLU A 510 -6.11 -18.67 -22.17
CA GLU A 510 -6.43 -19.30 -20.88
C GLU A 510 -6.62 -18.25 -19.79
N GLU A 511 -5.71 -17.28 -19.66
CA GLU A 511 -5.80 -16.22 -18.65
C GLU A 511 -7.07 -15.38 -18.84
N GLN A 512 -7.45 -15.08 -20.08
CA GLN A 512 -8.68 -14.35 -20.37
C GLN A 512 -9.91 -15.15 -19.91
N ILE A 513 -9.99 -16.43 -20.26
CA ILE A 513 -11.12 -17.30 -19.92
C ILE A 513 -11.24 -17.48 -18.40
N ARG A 514 -10.11 -17.70 -17.69
CA ARG A 514 -10.11 -17.82 -16.23
C ARG A 514 -10.57 -16.55 -15.53
N ARG A 515 -10.21 -15.38 -16.07
CA ARG A 515 -10.72 -14.09 -15.56
C ARG A 515 -12.23 -13.94 -15.75
N GLU A 516 -12.77 -14.38 -16.89
CA GLU A 516 -14.20 -14.34 -17.15
C GLU A 516 -14.98 -15.30 -16.24
N LEU A 517 -14.39 -16.45 -15.90
CA LEU A 517 -14.93 -17.40 -14.92
C LEU A 517 -14.81 -16.92 -13.46
N GLY A 518 -14.05 -15.86 -13.17
CA GLY A 518 -13.74 -15.43 -11.81
C GLY A 518 -12.71 -16.31 -11.07
N GLU A 519 -12.04 -17.21 -11.79
CA GLU A 519 -11.01 -18.13 -11.29
C GLU A 519 -9.62 -17.48 -11.38
N THR A 520 -9.44 -16.26 -10.90
CA THR A 520 -8.10 -15.65 -10.82
C THR A 520 -7.35 -16.17 -9.61
N ALA A 521 -6.13 -16.69 -9.84
CA ALA A 521 -5.22 -17.22 -8.83
C ALA A 521 -4.76 -16.18 -7.80
#